data_db694d73f1e6104b9fbcf0ad74a2fd3d
#
_entry.id   db694d73f1e6104b9fbcf0ad74a2fd3d
#
_cell.length_a   1.000
_cell.length_b   1.000
_cell.length_c   1.000
_cell.angle_alpha   90.00
_cell.angle_beta   90.00
_cell.angle_gamma   90.00
#
_symmetry.space_group_name_H-M   'P 1'
#
loop_
_entity.id
_entity.type
_entity.pdbx_description
1 polymer ?
#
loop_
_entity_poly.entity_id
_entity_poly.type
_entity_poly.pdbx_seq_one_letter_code
_entity_poly.pdbx_strand_id
1 'polypeptide(L)'
;MAFDRTLIAYVTKGGVTEETASMIANVLQDRYGLEVDLTNLRKNPCPDLRPYGNVIIGTGVRMQKVYGEALEFLENDFKDKRVAVFVSSLEPHDEAVTKYIEKGLANRLNVKPVAARVFGGRMKVLGKVVQDKRDMEKVKAWAEELGKKLVE
;
A
#
# COMPACT_ATOMS: atom_id res chain seq x y z
N MET A 1 5.08 -6.19 -21.72
CA MET A 1 6.42 -6.16 -21.11
C MET A 1 6.28 -6.19 -19.60
N ALA A 2 7.23 -6.82 -18.91
CA ALA A 2 7.22 -6.92 -17.44
C ALA A 2 7.21 -5.55 -16.75
N PHE A 3 7.71 -4.52 -17.39
CA PHE A 3 7.78 -3.15 -16.84
C PHE A 3 6.41 -2.55 -16.55
N ASP A 4 5.37 -3.00 -17.23
CA ASP A 4 4.01 -2.48 -17.06
C ASP A 4 3.21 -3.27 -16.03
N ARG A 5 3.73 -4.39 -15.54
CA ARG A 5 3.03 -5.18 -14.52
C ARG A 5 3.26 -4.58 -13.15
N THR A 6 2.19 -4.51 -12.40
CA THR A 6 2.18 -3.92 -11.07
C THR A 6 1.70 -4.96 -10.07
N LEU A 7 2.42 -5.09 -8.97
CA LEU A 7 2.00 -5.88 -7.83
C LEU A 7 1.58 -4.94 -6.71
N ILE A 8 0.40 -5.18 -6.14
CA ILE A 8 0.01 -4.55 -4.88
C ILE A 8 0.08 -5.62 -3.80
N ALA A 9 1.10 -5.52 -2.97
CA ALA A 9 1.32 -6.42 -1.84
C ALA A 9 0.81 -5.74 -0.57
N TYR A 10 -0.12 -6.36 0.12
CA TYR A 10 -0.75 -5.73 1.28
C TYR A 10 -0.89 -6.67 2.46
N VAL A 11 -0.99 -6.08 3.64
CA VAL A 11 -1.30 -6.77 4.88
C VAL A 11 -2.53 -6.12 5.50
N THR A 12 -3.55 -6.92 5.79
CA THR A 12 -4.77 -6.43 6.41
C THR A 12 -5.23 -7.41 7.49
N LYS A 13 -5.82 -6.89 8.54
CA LYS A 13 -6.49 -7.71 9.58
C LYS A 13 -7.98 -7.36 9.69
N GLY A 14 -8.35 -6.12 9.39
CA GLY A 14 -9.74 -5.67 9.44
C GLY A 14 -10.38 -5.43 8.07
N GLY A 15 -9.64 -5.67 6.98
CA GLY A 15 -10.17 -5.53 5.63
C GLY A 15 -10.01 -4.16 4.99
N VAL A 16 -9.65 -3.13 5.74
CA VAL A 16 -9.55 -1.75 5.22
C VAL A 16 -8.42 -1.61 4.21
N THR A 17 -7.25 -2.13 4.52
CA THR A 17 -6.10 -2.07 3.60
C THR A 17 -6.39 -2.82 2.30
N GLU A 18 -7.11 -3.93 2.38
CA GLU A 18 -7.55 -4.68 1.20
C GLU A 18 -8.53 -3.86 0.35
N GLU A 19 -9.50 -3.19 0.98
CA GLU A 19 -10.42 -2.30 0.27
C GLU A 19 -9.67 -1.19 -0.47
N THR A 20 -8.70 -0.58 0.21
CA THR A 20 -7.85 0.46 -0.37
C THR A 20 -7.02 -0.09 -1.54
N ALA A 21 -6.40 -1.24 -1.36
CA ALA A 21 -5.61 -1.89 -2.41
C ALA A 21 -6.47 -2.20 -3.64
N SER A 22 -7.68 -2.69 -3.44
CA SER A 22 -8.62 -3.01 -4.53
C SER A 22 -9.04 -1.76 -5.30
N MET A 23 -9.29 -0.65 -4.62
CA MET A 23 -9.61 0.62 -5.27
C MET A 23 -8.44 1.13 -6.11
N ILE A 24 -7.23 1.06 -5.56
CA ILE A 24 -6.03 1.46 -6.30
C ILE A 24 -5.87 0.60 -7.55
N ALA A 25 -6.03 -0.72 -7.43
CA ALA A 25 -5.94 -1.64 -8.55
C ALA A 25 -6.95 -1.29 -9.66
N ASN A 26 -8.19 -1.02 -9.28
CA ASN A 26 -9.24 -0.67 -10.25
C ASN A 26 -8.89 0.60 -11.02
N VAL A 27 -8.41 1.63 -10.34
CA VAL A 27 -8.03 2.89 -10.99
C VAL A 27 -6.87 2.68 -11.96
N LEU A 28 -5.84 1.95 -11.52
CA LEU A 28 -4.67 1.70 -12.37
C LEU A 28 -5.02 0.89 -13.62
N GLN A 29 -5.90 -0.10 -13.46
CA GLN A 29 -6.37 -0.91 -14.59
C GLN A 29 -7.26 -0.12 -15.53
N ASP A 30 -8.24 0.60 -15.01
CA ASP A 30 -9.25 1.29 -15.82
C ASP A 30 -8.72 2.54 -16.49
N ARG A 31 -7.87 3.30 -15.80
CA ARG A 31 -7.37 4.59 -16.28
C ARG A 31 -6.05 4.49 -17.04
N TYR A 32 -5.21 3.53 -16.71
CA TYR A 32 -3.85 3.45 -17.25
C TYR A 32 -3.54 2.16 -17.97
N GLY A 33 -4.49 1.22 -18.01
CA GLY A 33 -4.32 -0.05 -18.71
C GLY A 33 -3.21 -0.93 -18.12
N LEU A 34 -2.83 -0.71 -16.86
CA LEU A 34 -1.80 -1.53 -16.22
C LEU A 34 -2.36 -2.90 -15.86
N GLU A 35 -1.52 -3.91 -15.96
CA GLU A 35 -1.83 -5.24 -15.42
C GLU A 35 -1.50 -5.20 -13.93
N VAL A 36 -2.49 -5.39 -13.07
CA VAL A 36 -2.32 -5.30 -11.62
C VAL A 36 -2.70 -6.61 -10.97
N ASP A 37 -1.78 -7.17 -10.20
CA ASP A 37 -2.01 -8.32 -9.34
C ASP A 37 -2.04 -7.87 -7.89
N LEU A 38 -2.95 -8.45 -7.12
CA LEU A 38 -3.09 -8.21 -5.68
C LEU A 38 -2.60 -9.43 -4.93
N THR A 39 -1.79 -9.24 -3.91
CA THR A 39 -1.39 -10.34 -3.04
C THR A 39 -1.49 -9.95 -1.57
N ASN A 40 -2.10 -10.84 -0.79
CA ASN A 40 -2.16 -10.71 0.66
C ASN A 40 -0.93 -11.39 1.25
N LEU A 41 -0.04 -10.59 1.84
CA LEU A 41 1.23 -11.09 2.39
C LEU A 41 1.05 -12.05 3.57
N ARG A 42 -0.10 -12.06 4.21
CA ARG A 42 -0.39 -13.03 5.26
C ARG A 42 -0.62 -14.43 4.69
N LYS A 43 -1.09 -14.51 3.44
CA LYS A 43 -1.34 -15.79 2.75
C LYS A 43 -0.18 -16.18 1.86
N ASN A 44 0.52 -15.21 1.30
CA ASN A 44 1.68 -15.41 0.44
C ASN A 44 2.77 -14.39 0.81
N PRO A 45 3.60 -14.70 1.82
CA PRO A 45 4.57 -13.74 2.34
C PRO A 45 5.77 -13.47 1.43
N CYS A 46 6.04 -14.35 0.46
CA CYS A 46 7.21 -14.24 -0.41
C CYS A 46 6.81 -14.38 -1.88
N PRO A 47 6.01 -13.42 -2.43
CA PRO A 47 5.65 -13.49 -3.84
C PRO A 47 6.87 -13.28 -4.73
N ASP A 48 6.84 -13.89 -5.92
CA ASP A 48 7.90 -13.69 -6.91
C ASP A 48 7.77 -12.27 -7.49
N LEU A 49 8.81 -11.45 -7.33
CA LEU A 49 8.82 -10.07 -7.77
C LEU A 49 9.34 -9.87 -9.20
N ARG A 50 9.92 -10.90 -9.80
CA ARG A 50 10.55 -10.79 -11.13
C ARG A 50 9.62 -10.28 -12.23
N PRO A 51 8.32 -10.65 -12.27
CA PRO A 51 7.43 -10.15 -13.31
C PRO A 51 7.06 -8.67 -13.21
N TYR A 52 7.37 -8.00 -12.09
CA TYR A 52 6.81 -6.70 -11.79
C TYR A 52 7.83 -5.58 -11.88
N GLY A 53 7.53 -4.57 -12.70
CA GLY A 53 8.29 -3.31 -12.73
C GLY A 53 7.84 -2.32 -11.67
N ASN A 54 6.61 -2.47 -11.18
CA ASN A 54 6.02 -1.60 -10.17
C ASN A 54 5.54 -2.44 -8.98
N VAL A 55 5.86 -2.00 -7.77
CA VAL A 55 5.40 -2.66 -6.54
C VAL A 55 4.81 -1.62 -5.60
N ILE A 56 3.56 -1.84 -5.22
CA ILE A 56 2.87 -0.98 -4.25
C ILE A 56 2.70 -1.80 -2.98
N ILE A 57 3.11 -1.24 -1.86
CA ILE A 57 3.09 -1.93 -0.56
C ILE A 57 2.11 -1.22 0.35
N GLY A 58 1.12 -1.94 0.85
CA GLY A 58 0.11 -1.41 1.75
C GLY A 58 0.05 -2.18 3.06
N THR A 59 -0.12 -1.48 4.17
CA THR A 59 -0.29 -2.11 5.48
C THR A 59 -1.25 -1.32 6.35
N GLY A 60 -1.93 -2.04 7.22
CA GLY A 60 -2.60 -1.43 8.35
C GLY A 60 -1.63 -1.25 9.51
N VAL A 61 -2.17 -0.73 10.60
CA VAL A 61 -1.44 -0.48 11.84
C VAL A 61 -2.24 -1.06 12.99
N ARG A 62 -1.54 -1.69 13.93
CA ARG A 62 -2.15 -2.17 15.17
C ARG A 62 -1.20 -1.87 16.33
N MET A 63 -1.74 -1.29 17.41
CA MET A 63 -0.95 -0.92 18.58
C MET A 63 0.26 -0.06 18.21
N GLN A 64 0.04 0.91 17.31
CA GLN A 64 1.06 1.85 16.84
C GLN A 64 2.22 1.21 16.11
N LYS A 65 1.99 0.04 15.49
CA LYS A 65 3.01 -0.64 14.69
C LYS A 65 2.44 -1.11 13.38
N VAL A 66 3.20 -0.97 12.31
CA VAL A 66 2.87 -1.63 11.04
C VAL A 66 3.05 -3.14 11.19
N TYR A 67 2.33 -3.90 10.39
CA TYR A 67 2.38 -5.36 10.52
C TYR A 67 3.73 -5.93 10.09
N GLY A 68 4.18 -6.97 10.82
CA GLY A 68 5.48 -7.60 10.57
C GLY A 68 5.66 -8.16 9.17
N GLU A 69 4.60 -8.68 8.58
CA GLU A 69 4.65 -9.22 7.21
C GLU A 69 5.04 -8.14 6.20
N ALA A 70 4.59 -6.89 6.41
CA ALA A 70 5.00 -5.78 5.56
C ALA A 70 6.47 -5.45 5.77
N LEU A 71 6.94 -5.44 7.01
CA LEU A 71 8.34 -5.15 7.31
C LEU A 71 9.29 -6.19 6.71
N GLU A 72 8.92 -7.47 6.77
CA GLU A 72 9.70 -8.53 6.14
C GLU A 72 9.75 -8.38 4.62
N PHE A 73 8.61 -8.02 4.01
CA PHE A 73 8.54 -7.81 2.57
C PHE A 73 9.46 -6.69 2.10
N LEU A 74 9.65 -5.64 2.92
CA LEU A 74 10.52 -4.52 2.60
C LEU A 74 12.00 -4.90 2.51
N GLU A 75 12.38 -6.07 2.99
CA GLU A 75 13.77 -6.57 2.90
C GLU A 75 14.13 -7.06 1.49
N ASN A 76 13.16 -7.19 0.59
CA ASN A 76 13.42 -7.55 -0.80
C ASN A 76 14.23 -6.45 -1.52
N ASP A 77 14.86 -6.82 -2.63
CA ASP A 77 15.56 -5.88 -3.49
C ASP A 77 14.58 -5.27 -4.50
N PHE A 78 14.43 -3.96 -4.44
CA PHE A 78 13.53 -3.20 -5.33
C PHE A 78 14.29 -2.28 -6.30
N LYS A 79 15.59 -2.49 -6.49
CA LYS A 79 16.45 -1.53 -7.22
C LYS A 79 15.96 -1.18 -8.62
N ASP A 80 15.45 -2.11 -9.37
CA ASP A 80 15.02 -1.85 -10.75
C ASP A 80 13.51 -1.62 -10.85
N LYS A 81 12.88 -1.29 -9.73
CA LYS A 81 11.43 -1.16 -9.64
C LYS A 81 11.01 0.22 -9.16
N ARG A 82 9.81 0.64 -9.57
CA ARG A 82 9.15 1.79 -9.00
C ARG A 82 8.34 1.29 -7.81
N VAL A 83 8.53 1.90 -6.65
CA VAL A 83 7.89 1.47 -5.41
C VAL A 83 7.04 2.60 -4.86
N ALA A 84 5.82 2.28 -4.46
CA ALA A 84 4.94 3.18 -3.72
C ALA A 84 4.48 2.49 -2.45
N VAL A 85 4.19 3.27 -1.42
CA VAL A 85 3.74 2.72 -0.14
C VAL A 85 2.51 3.47 0.37
N PHE A 86 1.61 2.76 1.05
CA PHE A 86 0.50 3.38 1.74
C PHE A 86 0.22 2.68 3.07
N VAL A 87 -0.36 3.43 3.98
CA VAL A 87 -0.69 2.95 5.33
C VAL A 87 -2.12 3.36 5.65
N SER A 88 -2.89 2.47 6.25
CA SER A 88 -4.21 2.76 6.80
C SER A 88 -4.08 3.00 8.30
N SER A 89 -4.45 4.17 8.78
CA SER A 89 -4.28 4.56 10.18
C SER A 89 -5.41 5.48 10.65
N LEU A 90 -5.74 5.38 11.94
CA LEU A 90 -6.69 6.28 12.59
C LEU A 90 -6.01 7.46 13.30
N GLU A 91 -4.69 7.46 13.34
CA GLU A 91 -3.91 8.53 13.97
C GLU A 91 -3.96 9.82 13.13
N PRO A 92 -3.68 11.00 13.74
CA PRO A 92 -3.55 12.24 12.99
C PRO A 92 -2.57 12.08 11.82
N HIS A 93 -2.93 12.66 10.68
CA HIS A 93 -2.21 12.44 9.42
C HIS A 93 -0.71 12.71 9.51
N ASP A 94 -0.32 13.87 10.04
CA ASP A 94 1.09 14.25 10.08
C ASP A 94 1.93 13.34 10.98
N GLU A 95 1.36 12.93 12.12
CA GLU A 95 2.02 11.97 13.01
C GLU A 95 2.19 10.61 12.34
N ALA A 96 1.14 10.16 11.65
CA ALA A 96 1.17 8.87 10.96
C ALA A 96 2.18 8.87 9.81
N VAL A 97 2.27 9.95 9.04
CA VAL A 97 3.26 10.07 7.96
C VAL A 97 4.68 9.96 8.52
N THR A 98 4.98 10.73 9.57
CA THR A 98 6.32 10.68 10.18
C THR A 98 6.64 9.30 10.73
N LYS A 99 5.72 8.72 11.48
CA LYS A 99 5.94 7.48 12.23
C LYS A 99 5.96 6.24 11.33
N TYR A 100 5.00 6.14 10.40
CA TYR A 100 4.81 4.92 9.63
C TYR A 100 5.43 4.97 8.24
N ILE A 101 5.54 6.15 7.64
CA ILE A 101 6.17 6.31 6.33
C ILE A 101 7.64 6.68 6.48
N GLU A 102 7.94 7.85 7.01
CA GLU A 102 9.31 8.38 7.04
C GLU A 102 10.27 7.55 7.90
N LYS A 103 9.86 7.24 9.12
CA LYS A 103 10.66 6.44 10.06
C LYS A 103 10.41 4.94 9.93
N GLY A 104 9.33 4.56 9.26
CA GLY A 104 8.91 3.17 9.09
C GLY A 104 9.24 2.63 7.71
N LEU A 105 8.22 2.56 6.84
CA LEU A 105 8.34 1.86 5.55
C LEU A 105 9.42 2.42 4.63
N ALA A 106 9.44 3.73 4.43
CA ALA A 106 10.40 4.35 3.49
C ALA A 106 11.84 4.19 3.96
N ASN A 107 12.05 4.18 5.27
CA ASN A 107 13.39 4.04 5.85
C ASN A 107 13.99 2.64 5.65
N ARG A 108 13.16 1.63 5.42
CA ARG A 108 13.60 0.24 5.24
C ARG A 108 13.80 -0.15 3.79
N LEU A 109 13.22 0.60 2.85
CA LEU A 109 13.36 0.34 1.43
C LEU A 109 14.78 0.64 0.94
N ASN A 110 15.27 -0.17 -0.01
CA ASN A 110 16.55 0.10 -0.66
C ASN A 110 16.43 1.03 -1.88
N VAL A 111 15.23 1.57 -2.10
CA VAL A 111 14.97 2.59 -3.13
C VAL A 111 14.09 3.68 -2.53
N LYS A 112 14.13 4.88 -3.12
CA LYS A 112 13.23 5.94 -2.71
C LYS A 112 11.85 5.67 -3.32
N PRO A 113 10.75 5.65 -2.53
CA PRO A 113 9.44 5.47 -3.09
C PRO A 113 9.05 6.65 -3.99
N VAL A 114 8.36 6.35 -5.09
CA VAL A 114 7.86 7.38 -6.02
C VAL A 114 6.64 8.09 -5.45
N ALA A 115 5.94 7.46 -4.51
CA ALA A 115 4.78 8.03 -3.83
C ALA A 115 4.58 7.32 -2.49
N ALA A 116 4.03 8.04 -1.53
CA ALA A 116 3.68 7.51 -0.22
C ALA A 116 2.46 8.24 0.33
N ARG A 117 1.57 7.53 0.99
CA ARG A 117 0.34 8.12 1.52
C ARG A 117 -0.15 7.39 2.76
N VAL A 118 -0.74 8.14 3.69
CA VAL A 118 -1.52 7.59 4.80
C VAL A 118 -3.00 7.87 4.53
N PHE A 119 -3.82 6.83 4.60
CA PHE A 119 -5.27 6.93 4.48
C PHE A 119 -5.94 6.65 5.81
N GLY A 120 -7.16 7.14 5.99
CA GLY A 120 -7.93 6.84 7.19
C GLY A 120 -8.29 5.37 7.30
N GLY A 121 -8.21 4.84 8.50
CA GLY A 121 -8.58 3.46 8.81
C GLY A 121 -9.97 3.36 9.43
N ARG A 122 -10.28 2.20 9.96
CA ARG A 122 -11.54 1.90 10.63
C ARG A 122 -11.27 1.04 11.84
N MET A 123 -11.97 1.30 12.93
CA MET A 123 -11.91 0.47 14.13
C MET A 123 -13.26 -0.19 14.38
N LYS A 124 -13.24 -1.49 14.66
CA LYS A 124 -14.40 -2.26 15.10
C LYS A 124 -14.16 -2.81 16.50
N VAL A 125 -15.20 -2.80 17.31
CA VAL A 125 -15.20 -3.45 18.64
C VAL A 125 -16.41 -4.37 18.68
N LEU A 126 -16.17 -5.65 18.92
CA LEU A 126 -17.21 -6.70 18.95
C LEU A 126 -18.08 -6.67 17.68
N GLY A 127 -17.44 -6.49 16.53
CA GLY A 127 -18.13 -6.46 15.24
C GLY A 127 -18.80 -5.15 14.87
N LYS A 128 -18.82 -4.17 15.78
CA LYS A 128 -19.43 -2.85 15.53
C LYS A 128 -18.38 -1.83 15.19
N VAL A 129 -18.64 -1.01 14.17
CA VAL A 129 -17.75 0.10 13.79
C VAL A 129 -17.89 1.19 14.87
N VAL A 130 -16.78 1.51 15.54
CA VAL A 130 -16.73 2.57 16.56
C VAL A 130 -15.99 3.82 16.04
N GLN A 131 -15.18 3.66 15.01
CA GLN A 131 -14.49 4.76 14.36
C GLN A 131 -14.24 4.41 12.91
N ASP A 132 -14.53 5.34 12.00
CA ASP A 132 -14.35 5.11 10.56
C ASP A 132 -13.90 6.43 9.92
N LYS A 133 -12.65 6.46 9.49
CA LYS A 133 -12.06 7.61 8.78
C LYS A 133 -11.73 7.30 7.34
N ARG A 134 -12.29 6.20 6.80
CA ARG A 134 -12.08 5.84 5.40
C ARG A 134 -12.63 6.93 4.48
N ASP A 135 -11.89 7.21 3.42
CA ASP A 135 -12.30 8.16 2.38
C ASP A 135 -11.82 7.63 1.03
N MET A 136 -12.69 6.92 0.34
CA MET A 136 -12.36 6.28 -0.93
C MET A 136 -12.11 7.28 -2.07
N GLU A 137 -12.66 8.49 -1.98
CA GLU A 137 -12.37 9.54 -2.96
C GLU A 137 -10.90 9.99 -2.88
N LYS A 138 -10.33 10.06 -1.67
CA LYS A 138 -8.92 10.34 -1.50
C LYS A 138 -8.03 9.22 -2.04
N VAL A 139 -8.44 7.97 -1.83
CA VAL A 139 -7.73 6.80 -2.37
C VAL A 139 -7.74 6.85 -3.89
N LYS A 140 -8.89 7.11 -4.48
CA LYS A 140 -9.04 7.20 -5.93
C LYS A 140 -8.18 8.31 -6.52
N ALA A 141 -8.19 9.49 -5.90
CA ALA A 141 -7.39 10.63 -6.35
C ALA A 141 -5.89 10.31 -6.29
N TRP A 142 -5.44 9.68 -5.21
CA TRP A 142 -4.04 9.27 -5.08
C TRP A 142 -3.65 8.23 -6.12
N ALA A 143 -4.54 7.26 -6.39
CA ALA A 143 -4.30 6.23 -7.39
C ALA A 143 -4.15 6.84 -8.79
N GLU A 144 -4.92 7.88 -9.11
CA GLU A 144 -4.80 8.59 -10.38
C GLU A 144 -3.45 9.30 -10.50
N GLU A 145 -2.99 9.97 -9.44
CA GLU A 145 -1.67 10.58 -9.40
C GLU A 145 -0.56 9.54 -9.52
N LEU A 146 -0.70 8.43 -8.79
CA LEU A 146 0.26 7.34 -8.81
C LEU A 146 0.38 6.74 -10.21
N GLY A 147 -0.74 6.53 -10.89
CA GLY A 147 -0.76 5.99 -12.24
C GLY A 147 0.08 6.81 -13.20
N LYS A 148 0.03 8.12 -13.11
CA LYS A 148 0.86 9.01 -13.93
C LYS A 148 2.34 8.74 -13.70
N LYS A 149 2.74 8.52 -12.46
CA LYS A 149 4.15 8.27 -12.11
C LYS A 149 4.62 6.90 -12.58
N LEU A 150 3.71 5.91 -12.57
CA LEU A 150 4.06 4.55 -12.95
C LEU A 150 4.16 4.35 -14.47
N VAL A 151 3.51 5.18 -15.26
CA VAL A 151 3.54 5.08 -16.74
C VAL A 151 4.52 6.04 -17.40
N GLU A 152 5.13 6.93 -16.63
CA GLU A 152 6.15 7.84 -17.15
C GLU A 152 7.43 7.14 -17.58
#